data_93711c2f7b398d82ede6fd0fd7f68281
#
_entry.id   93711c2f7b398d82ede6fd0fd7f68281
#
_cell.length_a   1.000
_cell.length_b   1.000
_cell.length_c   1.000
_cell.angle_alpha   90.00
_cell.angle_beta   90.00
_cell.angle_gamma   90.00
#
_symmetry.space_group_name_H-M   'P 1'
#
loop_
_entity.id
_entity.type
_entity.pdbx_description
1 polymer ?
#
loop_
_entity_poly.entity_id
_entity_poly.type
_entity_poly.pdbx_seq_one_letter_code
_entity_poly.pdbx_strand_id
1 'polypeptide(L)'
;YEFNGYDWPLTCKTGTEQSPINLNSGFASANTSLAIRAKAFEKITIGKVRRTATNIAMDIPTGQFDIIDPLGAYTEYNPWEAIIKSPSEHTVDGLTYDAELQLMFKKKGGSSEDQVAGVSIFFDGTTGGKMTNKFIDSLLIA
;
A
#
# COMPACT_ATOMS: atom_id res chain seq x y z
N TYR A 1 13.51 2.54 12.13
CA TYR A 1 13.04 2.11 13.45
C TYR A 1 14.26 1.94 14.36
N GLU A 2 14.67 2.98 15.10
CA GLU A 2 15.86 2.86 15.95
C GLU A 2 15.65 1.91 17.14
N PHE A 3 14.40 1.77 17.61
CA PHE A 3 14.07 0.97 18.79
C PHE A 3 12.92 -0.02 18.55
N ASN A 4 12.80 -0.58 17.35
CA ASN A 4 11.73 -1.55 17.00
C ASN A 4 10.32 -1.04 17.36
N GLY A 5 10.07 0.26 17.25
CA GLY A 5 8.79 0.89 17.56
C GLY A 5 8.55 1.22 19.04
N TYR A 6 9.49 0.95 19.94
CA TYR A 6 9.36 1.31 21.35
C TYR A 6 9.30 2.82 21.59
N ASP A 7 9.80 3.61 20.65
CA ASP A 7 9.82 5.07 20.64
C ASP A 7 8.60 5.69 19.96
N TRP A 8 7.68 4.87 19.44
CA TRP A 8 6.49 5.38 18.79
C TRP A 8 5.54 6.03 19.80
N PRO A 9 4.96 7.19 19.46
CA PRO A 9 4.10 7.91 20.38
C PRO A 9 2.68 7.32 20.43
N LEU A 10 2.03 7.48 21.60
CA LEU A 10 0.61 7.29 21.82
C LEU A 10 0.04 5.97 21.22
N THR A 11 -1.00 6.10 20.40
CA THR A 11 -1.74 4.97 19.81
C THR A 11 -0.88 4.04 18.95
N CYS A 12 0.16 4.57 18.31
CA CYS A 12 1.08 3.74 17.54
C CYS A 12 1.86 2.74 18.41
N LYS A 13 2.02 3.04 19.71
CA LYS A 13 2.67 2.15 20.67
C LYS A 13 1.71 1.17 21.34
N THR A 14 0.48 1.62 21.62
CA THR A 14 -0.49 0.90 22.47
C THR A 14 -1.65 0.30 21.69
N GLY A 15 -1.82 0.65 20.42
CA GLY A 15 -2.88 0.10 19.57
C GLY A 15 -2.69 -1.41 19.36
N THR A 16 -3.81 -2.12 19.32
CA THR A 16 -3.85 -3.58 19.11
C THR A 16 -4.07 -3.98 17.66
N GLU A 17 -4.46 -3.03 16.81
CA GLU A 17 -4.67 -3.20 15.39
C GLU A 17 -3.57 -2.45 14.64
N GLN A 18 -2.45 -3.13 14.42
CA GLN A 18 -1.24 -2.55 13.82
C GLN A 18 -1.02 -3.06 12.40
N SER A 19 -0.36 -2.23 11.59
CA SER A 19 0.16 -2.57 10.27
C SER A 19 1.64 -2.16 10.23
N PRO A 20 2.53 -2.91 9.59
CA PRO A 20 2.30 -4.07 8.72
C PRO A 20 1.93 -5.36 9.46
N ILE A 21 1.31 -6.31 8.74
CA ILE A 21 0.86 -7.59 9.30
C ILE A 21 1.39 -8.77 8.48
N ASN A 22 1.37 -9.94 9.11
CA ASN A 22 1.54 -11.21 8.42
C ASN A 22 0.18 -11.71 7.91
N LEU A 23 0.03 -11.85 6.62
CA LEU A 23 -1.15 -12.42 5.98
C LEU A 23 -1.03 -13.94 5.97
N ASN A 24 -1.84 -14.63 6.77
CA ASN A 24 -1.83 -16.08 6.83
C ASN A 24 -2.90 -16.64 5.87
N SER A 25 -2.45 -17.26 4.77
CA SER A 25 -3.35 -17.81 3.75
C SER A 25 -4.22 -18.95 4.27
N GLY A 26 -3.74 -19.71 5.26
CA GLY A 26 -4.50 -20.80 5.89
C GLY A 26 -5.68 -20.33 6.73
N PHE A 27 -5.69 -19.08 7.19
CA PHE A 27 -6.79 -18.47 7.94
C PHE A 27 -7.59 -17.45 7.14
N ALA A 28 -7.14 -17.11 5.93
CA ALA A 28 -7.85 -16.18 5.07
C ALA A 28 -9.14 -16.82 4.56
N SER A 29 -10.29 -16.27 4.95
CA SER A 29 -11.56 -16.61 4.32
C SER A 29 -11.91 -15.54 3.29
N ALA A 30 -12.34 -15.96 2.11
CA ALA A 30 -12.82 -15.03 1.10
C ALA A 30 -14.05 -14.29 1.61
N ASN A 31 -13.92 -12.99 1.87
CA ASN A 31 -15.08 -12.15 2.14
C ASN A 31 -15.68 -11.68 0.82
N THR A 32 -16.66 -12.40 0.31
CA THR A 32 -17.37 -12.04 -0.93
C THR A 32 -18.29 -10.83 -0.78
N SER A 33 -18.45 -10.32 0.43
CA SER A 33 -19.31 -9.17 0.73
C SER A 33 -18.62 -7.83 0.53
N LEU A 34 -17.29 -7.82 0.43
CA LEU A 34 -16.52 -6.62 0.15
C LEU A 34 -15.97 -6.69 -1.27
N ALA A 35 -16.14 -5.64 -2.03
CA ALA A 35 -15.54 -5.51 -3.34
C ALA A 35 -14.66 -4.27 -3.42
N ILE A 36 -13.58 -4.40 -4.14
CA ILE A 36 -12.64 -3.32 -4.42
C ILE A 36 -12.74 -2.97 -5.89
N ARG A 37 -12.90 -1.69 -6.20
CA ARG A 37 -12.94 -1.21 -7.56
C ARG A 37 -11.93 -0.09 -7.78
N ALA A 38 -10.94 -0.34 -8.61
CA ALA A 38 -10.01 0.68 -9.08
C ALA A 38 -10.62 1.40 -10.29
N LYS A 39 -10.56 2.72 -10.29
CA LYS A 39 -11.02 3.57 -11.38
C LYS A 39 -9.94 4.57 -11.77
N ALA A 40 -9.93 4.94 -13.07
CA ALA A 40 -9.13 6.04 -13.59
C ALA A 40 -7.61 5.93 -13.34
N PHE A 41 -7.07 4.72 -13.31
CA PHE A 41 -5.62 4.47 -13.31
C PHE A 41 -5.03 4.41 -14.73
N GLU A 42 -5.61 5.12 -15.68
CA GLU A 42 -5.26 4.98 -17.10
C GLU A 42 -3.83 5.44 -17.42
N LYS A 43 -3.34 6.45 -16.75
CA LYS A 43 -1.95 6.90 -16.87
C LYS A 43 -1.56 7.67 -15.61
N ILE A 44 -0.71 7.08 -14.82
CA ILE A 44 -0.13 7.78 -13.67
C ILE A 44 0.99 8.69 -14.20
N THR A 45 0.79 9.99 -14.13
CA THR A 45 1.90 10.93 -14.20
C THR A 45 2.49 10.98 -12.80
N ILE A 46 3.70 10.46 -12.65
CA ILE A 46 4.40 10.50 -11.37
C ILE A 46 4.67 11.97 -11.03
N GLY A 47 4.24 12.40 -9.85
CA GLY A 47 4.56 13.70 -9.28
C GLY A 47 6.00 13.73 -8.75
N LYS A 48 6.21 14.38 -7.62
CA LYS A 48 7.54 14.40 -6.98
C LYS A 48 7.91 13.01 -6.49
N VAL A 49 9.13 12.59 -6.84
CA VAL A 49 9.77 11.42 -6.23
C VAL A 49 10.63 11.88 -5.08
N ARG A 50 10.45 11.27 -3.92
CA ARG A 50 11.22 11.54 -2.69
C ARG A 50 11.93 10.26 -2.27
N ARG A 51 13.23 10.35 -2.11
CA ARG A 51 14.03 9.26 -1.53
C ARG A 51 14.28 9.56 -0.06
N THR A 52 13.94 8.61 0.78
CA THR A 52 14.29 8.61 2.20
C THR A 52 15.38 7.56 2.48
N ALA A 53 15.82 7.44 3.72
CA ALA A 53 16.79 6.41 4.10
C ALA A 53 16.25 4.97 3.91
N THR A 54 14.93 4.78 3.96
CA THR A 54 14.28 3.46 4.02
C THR A 54 13.30 3.20 2.90
N ASN A 55 12.92 4.21 2.11
CA ASN A 55 11.92 4.04 1.06
C ASN A 55 12.07 5.05 -0.09
N ILE A 56 11.35 4.80 -1.16
CA ILE A 56 11.10 5.74 -2.24
C ILE A 56 9.60 6.05 -2.22
N ALA A 57 9.25 7.31 -2.02
CA ALA A 57 7.88 7.78 -2.03
C ALA A 57 7.61 8.68 -3.24
N MET A 58 6.41 8.62 -3.79
CA MET A 58 6.01 9.42 -4.94
C MET A 58 4.57 9.86 -4.83
N ASP A 59 4.30 11.08 -5.26
CA ASP A 59 2.93 11.60 -5.31
C ASP A 59 2.17 10.96 -6.47
N ILE A 60 0.93 10.50 -6.22
CA ILE A 60 0.01 10.01 -7.25
C ILE A 60 -1.12 11.02 -7.39
N PRO A 61 -1.12 11.87 -8.42
CA PRO A 61 -2.09 12.95 -8.54
C PRO A 61 -3.46 12.51 -9.08
N THR A 62 -3.56 11.31 -9.65
CA THR A 62 -4.77 10.87 -10.37
C THR A 62 -5.10 9.41 -10.07
N GLY A 63 -6.38 9.11 -10.11
CA GLY A 63 -6.94 7.80 -9.88
C GLY A 63 -8.07 7.84 -8.87
N GLN A 64 -8.75 6.75 -8.69
CA GLN A 64 -9.80 6.56 -7.70
C GLN A 64 -9.85 5.11 -7.28
N PHE A 65 -10.11 4.90 -6.01
CA PHE A 65 -10.27 3.59 -5.40
C PHE A 65 -11.57 3.59 -4.61
N ASP A 66 -12.43 2.62 -4.86
CA ASP A 66 -13.69 2.47 -4.15
C ASP A 66 -13.70 1.17 -3.37
N ILE A 67 -14.16 1.22 -2.14
CA ILE A 67 -14.54 0.05 -1.35
C ILE A 67 -16.06 -0.04 -1.36
N ILE A 68 -16.59 -1.19 -1.77
CA ILE A 68 -18.02 -1.45 -1.84
C ILE A 68 -18.38 -2.38 -0.68
N ASP A 69 -19.30 -1.97 0.15
CA ASP A 69 -19.79 -2.77 1.27
C ASP A 69 -20.84 -3.82 0.84
N PRO A 70 -21.25 -4.72 1.74
CA PRO A 70 -22.25 -5.75 1.43
C PRO A 70 -23.62 -5.23 1.01
N LEU A 71 -23.94 -3.99 1.35
CA LEU A 71 -25.22 -3.34 1.00
C LEU A 71 -25.15 -2.60 -0.34
N GLY A 72 -23.99 -2.63 -1.01
CA GLY A 72 -23.76 -1.96 -2.29
C GLY A 72 -23.42 -0.48 -2.16
N ALA A 73 -23.31 0.07 -0.96
CA ALA A 73 -22.78 1.40 -0.75
C ALA A 73 -21.28 1.42 -0.99
N TYR A 74 -20.78 2.47 -1.60
CA TYR A 74 -19.36 2.60 -1.87
C TYR A 74 -18.76 3.82 -1.20
N THR A 75 -17.53 3.66 -0.74
CA THR A 75 -16.71 4.74 -0.20
C THR A 75 -15.60 5.03 -1.19
N GLU A 76 -15.55 6.29 -1.65
CA GLU A 76 -14.51 6.77 -2.58
C GLU A 76 -13.24 7.18 -1.82
N TYR A 77 -12.11 6.79 -2.37
CA TYR A 77 -10.79 7.18 -1.90
C TYR A 77 -9.99 7.81 -3.04
N ASN A 78 -9.35 8.93 -2.77
CA ASN A 78 -8.45 9.59 -3.71
C ASN A 78 -7.01 9.14 -3.46
N PRO A 79 -6.21 8.94 -4.51
CA PRO A 79 -4.81 8.59 -4.34
C PRO A 79 -4.06 9.74 -3.67
N TRP A 80 -3.10 9.37 -2.88
CA TRP A 80 -2.26 10.32 -2.16
C TRP A 80 -0.78 10.08 -2.46
N GLU A 81 -0.31 8.87 -2.19
CA GLU A 81 1.10 8.54 -2.27
C GLU A 81 1.30 7.09 -2.66
N ALA A 82 2.36 6.80 -3.40
CA ALA A 82 2.89 5.45 -3.54
C ALA A 82 4.25 5.38 -2.86
N ILE A 83 4.49 4.29 -2.13
CA ILE A 83 5.72 4.07 -1.39
C ILE A 83 6.28 2.72 -1.80
N ILE A 84 7.55 2.69 -2.21
CA ILE A 84 8.27 1.43 -2.45
C ILE A 84 9.21 1.21 -1.28
N LYS A 85 9.11 0.01 -0.70
CA LYS A 85 9.95 -0.47 0.39
C LYS A 85 10.67 -1.75 -0.03
N SER A 86 11.89 -1.93 0.41
CA SER A 86 12.67 -3.13 0.21
C SER A 86 13.48 -3.40 1.48
N PRO A 87 13.32 -4.59 2.09
CA PRO A 87 12.35 -5.63 1.79
C PRO A 87 10.89 -5.22 2.07
N SER A 88 9.91 -6.11 1.77
CA SER A 88 8.51 -5.88 2.12
C SER A 88 8.32 -5.74 3.62
N GLU A 89 7.38 -4.89 4.03
CA GLU A 89 7.00 -4.76 5.45
C GLU A 89 5.92 -5.78 5.83
N HIS A 90 4.91 -5.97 4.97
CA HIS A 90 3.98 -7.07 5.15
C HIS A 90 4.62 -8.39 4.74
N THR A 91 4.16 -9.48 5.34
CA THR A 91 4.58 -10.84 5.00
C THR A 91 3.36 -11.68 4.60
N VAL A 92 3.59 -12.74 3.83
CA VAL A 92 2.54 -13.74 3.54
C VAL A 92 3.07 -15.09 4.00
N ASP A 93 2.31 -15.73 4.89
CA ASP A 93 2.71 -17.00 5.55
C ASP A 93 4.11 -16.94 6.17
N GLY A 94 4.47 -15.77 6.73
CA GLY A 94 5.78 -15.52 7.32
C GLY A 94 6.89 -15.22 6.31
N LEU A 95 6.62 -15.24 5.02
CA LEU A 95 7.61 -14.95 3.98
C LEU A 95 7.66 -13.46 3.67
N THR A 96 8.86 -12.92 3.66
CA THR A 96 9.17 -11.56 3.23
C THR A 96 9.47 -11.55 1.73
N TYR A 97 8.97 -10.55 1.01
CA TYR A 97 9.24 -10.34 -0.40
C TYR A 97 10.37 -9.34 -0.62
N ASP A 98 10.97 -9.34 -1.82
CA ASP A 98 12.11 -8.47 -2.14
C ASP A 98 11.73 -6.99 -2.12
N ALA A 99 10.51 -6.67 -2.50
CA ALA A 99 9.96 -5.33 -2.38
C ALA A 99 8.44 -5.33 -2.23
N GLU A 100 7.92 -4.21 -1.75
CA GLU A 100 6.49 -3.93 -1.62
C GLU A 100 6.20 -2.53 -2.13
N LEU A 101 5.24 -2.41 -3.04
CA LEU A 101 4.65 -1.14 -3.44
C LEU A 101 3.36 -0.93 -2.66
N GLN A 102 3.32 0.08 -1.82
CA GLN A 102 2.14 0.50 -1.08
C GLN A 102 1.49 1.70 -1.78
N LEU A 103 0.29 1.52 -2.30
CA LEU A 103 -0.53 2.59 -2.86
C LEU A 103 -1.45 3.12 -1.76
N MET A 104 -1.27 4.37 -1.35
CA MET A 104 -2.00 4.99 -0.26
C MET A 104 -3.08 5.92 -0.78
N PHE A 105 -4.25 5.86 -0.17
CA PHE A 105 -5.44 6.61 -0.56
C PHE A 105 -6.07 7.27 0.65
N LYS A 106 -6.61 8.47 0.48
CA LYS A 106 -7.40 9.20 1.48
C LYS A 106 -8.87 9.16 1.12
N LYS A 107 -9.73 8.94 2.11
CA LYS A 107 -11.18 8.96 1.93
C LYS A 107 -11.64 10.31 1.41
N LYS A 108 -12.41 10.31 0.34
CA LYS A 108 -12.97 11.53 -0.25
C LYS A 108 -13.99 12.17 0.72
N GLY A 109 -13.81 13.44 1.02
CA GLY A 109 -14.67 14.15 1.98
C GLY A 109 -14.45 13.77 3.45
N GLY A 110 -13.44 12.96 3.75
CA GLY A 110 -13.04 12.65 5.12
C GLY A 110 -12.38 13.86 5.78
N SER A 111 -12.70 14.06 7.06
CA SER A 111 -12.19 15.19 7.84
C SER A 111 -10.91 14.88 8.62
N SER A 112 -10.49 13.63 8.67
CA SER A 112 -9.33 13.21 9.46
C SER A 112 -8.26 12.53 8.59
N GLU A 113 -7.01 12.69 9.01
CA GLU A 113 -5.88 11.99 8.42
C GLU A 113 -5.94 10.48 8.67
N ASP A 114 -6.81 10.03 9.57
CA ASP A 114 -6.97 8.63 9.98
C ASP A 114 -7.83 7.79 9.01
N GLN A 115 -8.45 8.43 8.01
CA GLN A 115 -9.31 7.74 7.05
C GLN A 115 -8.55 7.41 5.77
N VAL A 116 -7.62 6.49 5.87
CA VAL A 116 -6.78 6.03 4.77
C VAL A 116 -7.09 4.57 4.41
N ALA A 117 -6.84 4.23 3.16
CA ALA A 117 -6.82 2.85 2.69
C ALA A 117 -5.50 2.61 1.96
N GLY A 118 -4.99 1.38 2.02
CA GLY A 118 -3.77 0.99 1.33
C GLY A 118 -3.98 -0.25 0.48
N VAL A 119 -3.27 -0.32 -0.64
CA VAL A 119 -3.16 -1.53 -1.46
C VAL A 119 -1.68 -1.87 -1.56
N SER A 120 -1.32 -3.07 -1.12
CA SER A 120 0.05 -3.58 -1.20
C SER A 120 0.21 -4.53 -2.37
N ILE A 121 1.29 -4.35 -3.13
CA ILE A 121 1.70 -5.20 -4.24
C ILE A 121 3.11 -5.70 -3.94
N PHE A 122 3.26 -7.02 -3.88
CA PHE A 122 4.54 -7.65 -3.59
C PHE A 122 5.32 -7.96 -4.85
N PHE A 123 6.64 -7.85 -4.76
CA PHE A 123 7.58 -8.21 -5.82
C PHE A 123 8.51 -9.29 -5.31
N ASP A 124 8.60 -10.36 -6.09
CA ASP A 124 9.53 -11.47 -5.88
C ASP A 124 10.48 -11.54 -7.07
N GLY A 125 11.74 -11.24 -6.85
CA GLY A 125 12.78 -11.28 -7.87
C GLY A 125 13.37 -12.68 -8.08
N THR A 126 13.05 -13.64 -7.21
CA THR A 126 13.68 -14.97 -7.23
C THR A 126 12.94 -15.98 -8.11
N THR A 127 11.60 -15.91 -8.13
CA THR A 127 10.76 -16.96 -8.74
C THR A 127 10.19 -16.61 -10.11
N GLY A 128 10.26 -15.38 -10.58
CA GLY A 128 9.58 -15.02 -11.83
C GLY A 128 10.29 -14.01 -12.72
N GLY A 129 11.38 -13.53 -12.31
CA GLY A 129 11.89 -12.22 -12.60
C GLY A 129 12.66 -11.98 -13.90
N LYS A 130 12.24 -12.49 -15.04
CA LYS A 130 12.76 -12.00 -16.33
C LYS A 130 11.90 -10.90 -16.98
N MET A 131 10.79 -10.52 -16.37
CA MET A 131 9.92 -9.48 -16.91
C MET A 131 10.26 -8.15 -16.26
N THR A 132 10.76 -7.22 -17.07
CA THR A 132 10.93 -5.83 -16.64
C THR A 132 9.56 -5.20 -16.36
N ASN A 133 9.45 -4.50 -15.23
CA ASN A 133 8.28 -3.71 -14.95
C ASN A 133 8.55 -2.27 -15.34
N LYS A 134 7.91 -1.80 -16.41
CA LYS A 134 8.13 -0.44 -16.94
C LYS A 134 7.90 0.67 -15.91
N PHE A 135 7.04 0.45 -14.94
CA PHE A 135 6.82 1.40 -13.85
C PHE A 135 8.05 1.47 -12.95
N ILE A 136 8.55 0.32 -12.52
CA ILE A 136 9.77 0.25 -11.68
C ILE A 136 10.98 0.79 -12.46
N ASP A 137 11.13 0.40 -13.73
CA ASP A 137 12.22 0.90 -14.58
C ASP A 137 12.20 2.43 -14.70
N SER A 138 11.01 3.04 -14.78
CA SER A 138 10.88 4.50 -14.87
C SER A 138 11.31 5.23 -13.60
N LEU A 139 11.26 4.57 -12.44
CA LEU A 139 11.68 5.13 -11.16
C LEU A 139 13.20 5.10 -10.98
N LEU A 140 13.88 4.18 -11.67
CA LEU A 140 15.34 4.06 -11.60
C LEU A 140 16.06 5.10 -12.46
N ILE A 141 15.33 5.76 -13.36
CA ILE A 141 15.85 6.73 -14.33
C ILE A 141 15.57 8.19 -13.88
N ALA A 142 14.69 8.37 -12.89
CA ALA A 142 14.32 9.66 -12.34
C ALA A 142 15.26 10.06 -11.19
#